data_5b29753f33d91f010de8dfd1d1d8e153
#
_entry.id   5b29753f33d91f010de8dfd1d1d8e153
#
_cell.length_a   1.000
_cell.length_b   1.000
_cell.length_c   1.000
_cell.angle_alpha   90.00
_cell.angle_beta   90.00
_cell.angle_gamma   90.00
#
_symmetry.space_group_name_H-M   'P 1'
#
loop_
_entity.id
_entity.type
_entity.pdbx_description
1 polymer ?
#
loop_
_entity_poly.entity_id
_entity_poly.type
_entity_poly.pdbx_seq_one_letter_code
_entity_poly.pdbx_strand_id
1 'polypeptide(L)'
;LIRLYSYWRSSAAFRVRIALNLKGLAYDYLAVNLVEGGGQQHASAFHKLNPQELVPVLVDGERVIRQSMSIIEYLAEVYHGAGVALLPPTARERARVRSIAQAVACDIHPLNNTRVLGYLGEQFAATQAQKEDWVRHWIGLGFDALEEMLGSNPSTGEFCEGDEPTMADCCLVPQVYNARRFG
;
A
#
# COMPACT_ATOMS: atom_id res chain seq x y z
N LEU A 1 2.40 21.86 -5.51
CA LEU A 1 2.21 20.84 -6.56
C LEU A 1 2.64 19.49 -6.03
N ILE A 2 1.68 18.54 -5.96
CA ILE A 2 1.95 17.18 -5.50
C ILE A 2 2.58 16.38 -6.64
N ARG A 3 3.65 15.64 -6.34
CA ARG A 3 4.29 14.69 -7.25
C ARG A 3 4.35 13.32 -6.60
N LEU A 4 3.94 12.27 -7.33
CA LEU A 4 3.95 10.90 -6.84
C LEU A 4 4.91 10.06 -7.67
N TYR A 5 6.00 9.63 -7.07
CA TYR A 5 6.88 8.61 -7.63
C TYR A 5 6.26 7.24 -7.42
N SER A 6 5.96 6.54 -8.50
CA SER A 6 5.07 5.39 -8.48
C SER A 6 5.48 4.36 -9.53
N TYR A 7 5.05 3.14 -9.32
CA TYR A 7 5.08 2.08 -10.33
C TYR A 7 3.68 1.48 -10.47
N TRP A 8 3.24 1.29 -11.70
CA TRP A 8 1.86 0.91 -11.99
C TRP A 8 1.42 -0.42 -11.34
N ARG A 9 2.35 -1.40 -11.21
CA ARG A 9 2.10 -2.70 -10.55
C ARG A 9 2.33 -2.70 -9.05
N SER A 10 2.87 -1.63 -8.47
CA SER A 10 3.12 -1.58 -7.03
C SER A 10 1.82 -1.43 -6.25
N SER A 11 1.50 -2.43 -5.42
CA SER A 11 0.35 -2.37 -4.51
C SER A 11 0.48 -1.21 -3.51
N ALA A 12 1.68 -0.97 -2.98
CA ALA A 12 1.92 0.14 -2.07
C ALA A 12 1.68 1.51 -2.73
N ALA A 13 2.12 1.69 -3.99
CA ALA A 13 1.85 2.91 -4.74
C ALA A 13 0.37 3.02 -5.15
N PHE A 14 -0.30 1.90 -5.39
CA PHE A 14 -1.72 1.88 -5.71
C PHE A 14 -2.57 2.39 -4.53
N ARG A 15 -2.23 2.05 -3.27
CA ARG A 15 -2.86 2.63 -2.07
C ARG A 15 -2.89 4.15 -2.11
N VAL A 16 -1.76 4.76 -2.43
CA VAL A 16 -1.62 6.22 -2.47
C VAL A 16 -2.40 6.82 -3.65
N ARG A 17 -2.42 6.16 -4.81
CA ARG A 17 -3.24 6.61 -5.94
C ARG A 17 -4.72 6.62 -5.61
N ILE A 18 -5.22 5.58 -4.91
CA ILE A 18 -6.62 5.54 -4.42
C ILE A 18 -6.86 6.72 -3.48
N ALA A 19 -5.99 6.91 -2.49
CA ALA A 19 -6.13 8.00 -1.52
C ALA A 19 -6.16 9.39 -2.18
N LEU A 20 -5.25 9.66 -3.12
CA LEU A 20 -5.22 10.92 -3.87
C LEU A 20 -6.51 11.14 -4.67
N ASN A 21 -7.03 10.09 -5.31
CA ASN A 21 -8.28 10.14 -6.08
C ASN A 21 -9.49 10.38 -5.16
N LEU A 22 -9.59 9.68 -4.02
CA LEU A 22 -10.65 9.89 -3.03
C LEU A 22 -10.61 11.31 -2.44
N LYS A 23 -9.42 11.88 -2.29
CA LYS A 23 -9.24 13.27 -1.86
C LYS A 23 -9.51 14.28 -2.98
N GLY A 24 -9.68 13.87 -4.23
CA GLY A 24 -9.84 14.77 -5.37
C GLY A 24 -8.59 15.62 -5.64
N LEU A 25 -7.41 15.17 -5.24
CA LEU A 25 -6.16 15.92 -5.36
C LEU A 25 -5.48 15.62 -6.70
N ALA A 26 -5.21 16.68 -7.46
CA ALA A 26 -4.39 16.57 -8.67
C ALA A 26 -2.91 16.36 -8.31
N TYR A 27 -2.23 15.50 -9.06
CA TYR A 27 -0.81 15.22 -8.86
C TYR A 27 -0.12 14.83 -10.17
N ASP A 28 1.18 15.09 -10.23
CA ASP A 28 2.03 14.60 -11.31
C ASP A 28 2.45 13.16 -11.00
N TYR A 29 2.17 12.24 -11.92
CA TYR A 29 2.61 10.85 -11.84
C TYR A 29 4.02 10.71 -12.43
N LEU A 30 4.99 10.39 -11.59
CA LEU A 30 6.38 10.16 -11.99
C LEU A 30 6.67 8.65 -11.94
N ALA A 31 6.77 8.05 -13.12
CA ALA A 31 7.01 6.62 -13.23
C ALA A 31 8.43 6.24 -12.75
N VAL A 32 8.51 5.19 -11.93
CA VAL A 32 9.77 4.54 -11.52
C VAL A 32 9.65 3.07 -11.87
N ASN A 33 10.26 2.65 -12.98
CA ASN A 33 10.20 1.26 -13.39
C ASN A 33 11.07 0.38 -12.48
N LEU A 34 10.43 -0.59 -11.81
CA LEU A 34 11.10 -1.44 -10.83
C LEU A 34 11.81 -2.66 -11.44
N VAL A 35 11.68 -2.88 -12.75
CA VAL A 35 12.16 -4.08 -13.44
C VAL A 35 13.19 -3.76 -14.50
N GLU A 36 12.92 -2.75 -15.32
CA GLU A 36 13.76 -2.40 -16.46
C GLU A 36 15.16 -1.93 -16.01
N GLY A 37 16.19 -2.47 -16.65
CA GLY A 37 17.58 -2.11 -16.37
C GLY A 37 18.05 -2.42 -14.95
N GLY A 38 17.45 -3.43 -14.31
CA GLY A 38 17.74 -3.76 -12.90
C GLY A 38 16.95 -2.93 -11.89
N GLY A 39 16.09 -2.03 -12.36
CA GLY A 39 15.20 -1.22 -11.55
C GLY A 39 15.66 0.22 -11.33
N GLN A 40 14.86 1.17 -11.80
CA GLN A 40 15.14 2.60 -11.68
C GLN A 40 15.18 3.10 -10.22
N GLN A 41 14.58 2.35 -9.28
CA GLN A 41 14.62 2.68 -7.84
C GLN A 41 16.05 2.65 -7.27
N HIS A 42 16.97 1.94 -7.92
CA HIS A 42 18.38 1.85 -7.51
C HIS A 42 19.25 2.99 -8.11
N ALA A 43 18.66 3.83 -8.96
CA ALA A 43 19.38 4.98 -9.49
C ALA A 43 19.74 5.97 -8.37
N SER A 44 20.96 6.54 -8.44
CA SER A 44 21.46 7.47 -7.43
C SER A 44 20.52 8.66 -7.15
N ALA A 45 19.83 9.15 -8.18
CA ALA A 45 18.84 10.22 -8.01
C ALA A 45 17.63 9.80 -7.17
N PHE A 46 17.13 8.57 -7.37
CA PHE A 46 16.01 8.06 -6.58
C PHE A 46 16.46 7.64 -5.17
N HIS A 47 17.66 7.07 -5.02
CA HIS A 47 18.25 6.76 -3.72
C HIS A 47 18.35 8.00 -2.81
N LYS A 48 18.75 9.15 -3.36
CA LYS A 48 18.74 10.43 -2.60
C LYS A 48 17.34 10.84 -2.15
N LEU A 49 16.33 10.54 -2.96
CA LEU A 49 14.93 10.81 -2.63
C LEU A 49 14.39 9.82 -1.59
N ASN A 50 14.72 8.53 -1.74
CA ASN A 50 14.35 7.48 -0.80
C ASN A 50 15.47 6.45 -0.62
N PRO A 51 16.24 6.50 0.48
CA PRO A 51 17.29 5.52 0.75
C PRO A 51 16.81 4.07 0.89
N GLN A 52 15.50 3.83 1.09
CA GLN A 52 14.93 2.48 1.08
C GLN A 52 14.76 1.90 -0.34
N GLU A 53 14.89 2.75 -1.39
CA GLU A 53 14.74 2.34 -2.80
C GLU A 53 13.39 1.70 -3.09
N LEU A 54 12.33 2.20 -2.46
CA LEU A 54 10.96 1.73 -2.56
C LEU A 54 10.02 2.85 -3.06
N VAL A 55 9.04 2.47 -3.84
CA VAL A 55 7.88 3.30 -4.17
C VAL A 55 6.71 2.90 -3.26
N PRO A 56 5.77 3.82 -2.95
CA PRO A 56 5.68 5.20 -3.41
C PRO A 56 6.56 6.18 -2.63
N VAL A 57 6.84 7.31 -3.26
CA VAL A 57 7.31 8.53 -2.59
C VAL A 57 6.42 9.68 -3.05
N LEU A 58 5.90 10.43 -2.10
CA LEU A 58 5.14 11.65 -2.37
C LEU A 58 6.03 12.86 -2.10
N VAL A 59 6.00 13.84 -3.01
CA VAL A 59 6.63 15.14 -2.80
C VAL A 59 5.56 16.22 -2.87
N ASP A 60 5.40 16.97 -1.80
CA ASP A 60 4.48 18.09 -1.70
C ASP A 60 5.24 19.38 -1.38
N GLY A 61 5.39 20.23 -2.39
CA GLY A 61 6.32 21.35 -2.32
C GLY A 61 7.75 20.85 -2.10
N GLU A 62 8.34 21.19 -0.96
CA GLU A 62 9.69 20.75 -0.55
C GLU A 62 9.67 19.49 0.35
N ARG A 63 8.49 19.04 0.78
CA ARG A 63 8.35 17.89 1.69
C ARG A 63 8.41 16.58 0.93
N VAL A 64 9.25 15.68 1.39
CA VAL A 64 9.37 14.33 0.86
C VAL A 64 8.80 13.34 1.88
N ILE A 65 7.69 12.69 1.52
CA ILE A 65 7.01 11.72 2.38
C ILE A 65 7.17 10.33 1.77
N ARG A 66 7.60 9.40 2.59
CA ARG A 66 7.87 8.00 2.23
C ARG A 66 6.91 7.10 3.00
N GLN A 67 6.76 5.85 2.56
CA GLN A 67 5.83 4.86 3.11
C GLN A 67 4.36 5.17 2.81
N SER A 68 3.67 4.23 2.16
CA SER A 68 2.29 4.44 1.72
C SER A 68 1.34 4.81 2.86
N MET A 69 1.52 4.22 4.05
CA MET A 69 0.70 4.53 5.22
C MET A 69 0.90 5.96 5.68
N SER A 70 2.17 6.39 5.86
CA SER A 70 2.50 7.76 6.25
C SER A 70 2.02 8.80 5.23
N ILE A 71 2.08 8.46 3.94
CA ILE A 71 1.55 9.32 2.87
C ILE A 71 0.04 9.48 3.01
N ILE A 72 -0.69 8.39 3.23
CA ILE A 72 -2.16 8.43 3.36
C ILE A 72 -2.56 9.23 4.61
N GLU A 73 -1.88 9.03 5.75
CA GLU A 73 -2.14 9.84 6.95
C GLU A 73 -1.82 11.31 6.73
N TYR A 74 -0.68 11.63 6.09
CA TYR A 74 -0.35 13.00 5.71
C TYR A 74 -1.45 13.64 4.84
N LEU A 75 -1.96 12.93 3.84
CA LEU A 75 -3.06 13.40 3.00
C LEU A 75 -4.36 13.60 3.79
N ALA A 76 -4.66 12.70 4.72
CA ALA A 76 -5.84 12.80 5.58
C ALA A 76 -5.79 14.04 6.50
N GLU A 77 -4.62 14.36 7.04
CA GLU A 77 -4.44 15.46 7.99
C GLU A 77 -4.28 16.81 7.30
N VAL A 78 -3.36 16.91 6.32
CA VAL A 78 -3.04 18.18 5.66
C VAL A 78 -4.17 18.62 4.73
N TYR A 79 -4.81 17.69 4.06
CA TYR A 79 -5.92 17.94 3.15
C TYR A 79 -7.27 17.50 3.73
N HIS A 80 -7.48 17.68 5.05
CA HIS A 80 -8.69 17.23 5.76
C HIS A 80 -9.98 17.79 5.17
N GLY A 81 -9.96 18.99 4.59
CA GLY A 81 -11.11 19.63 3.96
C GLY A 81 -11.39 19.22 2.50
N ALA A 82 -10.56 18.35 1.92
CA ALA A 82 -10.71 17.92 0.53
C ALA A 82 -11.23 16.48 0.44
N GLY A 83 -12.21 16.23 -0.44
CA GLY A 83 -12.73 14.89 -0.74
C GLY A 83 -13.15 14.08 0.48
N VAL A 84 -12.97 12.77 0.40
CA VAL A 84 -13.36 11.81 1.45
C VAL A 84 -12.42 11.87 2.65
N ALA A 85 -12.96 11.76 3.86
CA ALA A 85 -12.17 11.60 5.09
C ALA A 85 -11.58 10.18 5.15
N LEU A 86 -10.26 10.07 4.94
CA LEU A 86 -9.59 8.77 4.92
C LEU A 86 -9.42 8.15 6.32
N LEU A 87 -9.60 8.95 7.37
CA LEU A 87 -9.60 8.54 8.77
C LEU A 87 -10.90 9.02 9.42
N PRO A 88 -11.64 8.15 10.11
CA PRO A 88 -12.87 8.53 10.80
C PRO A 88 -12.60 9.44 12.01
N PRO A 89 -13.65 10.09 12.55
CA PRO A 89 -13.49 11.15 13.55
C PRO A 89 -13.03 10.66 14.92
N THR A 90 -13.45 9.46 15.35
CA THR A 90 -13.14 8.97 16.71
C THR A 90 -11.83 8.18 16.78
N ALA A 91 -11.18 8.22 17.91
CA ALA A 91 -9.94 7.48 18.15
C ALA A 91 -10.15 5.96 18.02
N ARG A 92 -11.32 5.45 18.44
CA ARG A 92 -11.67 4.02 18.35
C ARG A 92 -11.78 3.56 16.90
N GLU A 93 -12.51 4.28 16.09
CA GLU A 93 -12.68 3.99 14.66
C GLU A 93 -11.34 4.10 13.92
N ARG A 94 -10.56 5.16 14.20
CA ARG A 94 -9.20 5.29 13.63
C ARG A 94 -8.29 4.13 14.02
N ALA A 95 -8.37 3.64 15.26
CA ALA A 95 -7.57 2.49 15.69
C ALA A 95 -7.93 1.23 14.88
N ARG A 96 -9.25 0.99 14.65
CA ARG A 96 -9.70 -0.14 13.82
C ARG A 96 -9.28 0.00 12.37
N VAL A 97 -9.48 1.16 11.77
CA VAL A 97 -9.04 1.44 10.39
C VAL A 97 -7.53 1.20 10.23
N ARG A 98 -6.72 1.68 11.19
CA ARG A 98 -5.27 1.45 11.17
C ARG A 98 -4.91 -0.02 11.36
N SER A 99 -5.63 -0.75 12.21
CA SER A 99 -5.40 -2.17 12.44
C SER A 99 -5.58 -2.98 11.15
N ILE A 100 -6.67 -2.76 10.42
CA ILE A 100 -6.93 -3.42 9.13
C ILE A 100 -5.88 -3.00 8.09
N ALA A 101 -5.59 -1.71 7.99
CA ALA A 101 -4.60 -1.20 7.05
C ALA A 101 -3.19 -1.75 7.32
N GLN A 102 -2.80 -1.87 8.60
CA GLN A 102 -1.50 -2.40 9.00
C GLN A 102 -1.41 -3.92 8.83
N ALA A 103 -2.48 -4.68 9.05
CA ALA A 103 -2.50 -6.10 8.73
C ALA A 103 -2.11 -6.34 7.27
N VAL A 104 -2.62 -5.51 6.36
CA VAL A 104 -2.21 -5.55 4.95
C VAL A 104 -0.79 -5.03 4.74
N ALA A 105 -0.49 -3.85 5.26
CA ALA A 105 0.74 -3.13 4.92
C ALA A 105 1.98 -3.66 5.64
N CYS A 106 1.83 -4.24 6.84
CA CYS A 106 2.94 -4.69 7.69
C CYS A 106 3.07 -6.21 7.74
N ASP A 107 1.96 -6.96 7.61
CA ASP A 107 1.99 -8.41 7.85
C ASP A 107 1.81 -9.24 6.56
N ILE A 108 1.06 -8.74 5.55
CA ILE A 108 0.85 -9.46 4.28
C ILE A 108 1.80 -8.96 3.19
N HIS A 109 1.69 -7.70 2.80
CA HIS A 109 2.41 -7.13 1.66
C HIS A 109 3.93 -7.27 1.71
N PRO A 110 4.62 -7.04 2.85
CA PRO A 110 6.08 -7.13 2.90
C PRO A 110 6.61 -8.52 2.55
N LEU A 111 5.87 -9.57 2.88
CA LEU A 111 6.25 -10.96 2.61
C LEU A 111 6.15 -11.32 1.12
N ASN A 112 5.37 -10.56 0.35
CA ASN A 112 5.17 -10.71 -1.09
C ASN A 112 5.98 -9.71 -1.91
N ASN A 113 6.80 -8.88 -1.26
CA ASN A 113 7.59 -7.87 -1.93
C ASN A 113 8.64 -8.51 -2.84
N THR A 114 8.88 -7.90 -4.01
CA THR A 114 9.85 -8.39 -5.01
C THR A 114 11.24 -8.62 -4.44
N ARG A 115 11.69 -7.76 -3.50
CA ARG A 115 13.00 -7.94 -2.84
C ARG A 115 13.06 -9.19 -1.98
N VAL A 116 11.96 -9.58 -1.31
CA VAL A 116 11.89 -10.83 -0.52
C VAL A 116 11.89 -12.02 -1.45
N LEU A 117 11.08 -11.99 -2.51
CA LEU A 117 11.02 -13.08 -3.50
C LEU A 117 12.35 -13.21 -4.29
N GLY A 118 13.03 -12.08 -4.55
CA GLY A 118 14.38 -12.07 -5.10
C GLY A 118 15.36 -12.78 -4.19
N TYR A 119 15.39 -12.37 -2.92
CA TYR A 119 16.27 -12.96 -1.90
C TYR A 119 16.04 -14.47 -1.71
N LEU A 120 14.79 -14.94 -1.71
CA LEU A 120 14.46 -16.36 -1.66
C LEU A 120 15.06 -17.12 -2.85
N GLY A 121 15.03 -16.53 -4.06
CA GLY A 121 15.64 -17.15 -5.23
C GLY A 121 17.16 -17.17 -5.18
N GLU A 122 17.78 -16.08 -4.77
CA GLU A 122 19.24 -15.90 -4.76
C GLU A 122 19.92 -16.70 -3.65
N GLN A 123 19.36 -16.65 -2.43
CA GLN A 123 20.02 -17.26 -1.26
C GLN A 123 19.57 -18.70 -0.99
N PHE A 124 18.33 -19.04 -1.35
CA PHE A 124 17.75 -20.37 -1.06
C PHE A 124 17.45 -21.17 -2.32
N ALA A 125 17.80 -20.67 -3.50
CA ALA A 125 17.53 -21.29 -4.79
C ALA A 125 16.04 -21.65 -4.98
N ALA A 126 15.13 -20.86 -4.37
CA ALA A 126 13.70 -21.10 -4.46
C ALA A 126 13.22 -20.97 -5.92
N THR A 127 12.54 -22.01 -6.40
CA THR A 127 11.95 -22.03 -7.73
C THR A 127 10.80 -21.05 -7.83
N GLN A 128 10.34 -20.74 -9.05
CA GLN A 128 9.18 -19.88 -9.26
C GLN A 128 7.91 -20.45 -8.58
N ALA A 129 7.69 -21.76 -8.67
CA ALA A 129 6.57 -22.43 -7.99
C ALA A 129 6.63 -22.26 -6.46
N GLN A 130 7.80 -22.42 -5.86
CA GLN A 130 7.98 -22.21 -4.42
C GLN A 130 7.75 -20.77 -3.99
N LYS A 131 8.15 -19.79 -4.81
CA LYS A 131 7.84 -18.38 -4.55
C LYS A 131 6.34 -18.07 -4.65
N GLU A 132 5.64 -18.69 -5.60
CA GLU A 132 4.19 -18.57 -5.73
C GLU A 132 3.46 -19.22 -4.56
N ASP A 133 3.92 -20.40 -4.10
CA ASP A 133 3.39 -21.06 -2.89
C ASP A 133 3.62 -20.21 -1.63
N TRP A 134 4.80 -19.60 -1.50
CA TRP A 134 5.08 -18.63 -0.44
C TRP A 134 4.07 -17.47 -0.45
N VAL A 135 3.84 -16.88 -1.62
CA VAL A 135 2.90 -15.76 -1.76
C VAL A 135 1.47 -16.18 -1.40
N ARG A 136 1.01 -17.33 -1.94
CA ARG A 136 -0.33 -17.88 -1.61
C ARG A 136 -0.50 -18.16 -0.13
N HIS A 137 0.51 -18.74 0.51
CA HIS A 137 0.47 -19.05 1.94
C HIS A 137 0.26 -17.79 2.79
N TRP A 138 1.08 -16.76 2.59
CA TRP A 138 1.00 -15.55 3.41
C TRP A 138 -0.20 -14.67 3.09
N ILE A 139 -0.64 -14.63 1.85
CA ILE A 139 -1.90 -13.95 1.48
C ILE A 139 -3.08 -14.71 2.10
N GLY A 140 -3.14 -16.01 1.96
CA GLY A 140 -4.24 -16.82 2.50
C GLY A 140 -4.39 -16.64 4.00
N LEU A 141 -3.30 -16.83 4.76
CA LEU A 141 -3.29 -16.65 6.21
C LEU A 141 -3.75 -15.23 6.63
N GLY A 142 -3.25 -14.21 5.92
CA GLY A 142 -3.64 -12.83 6.21
C GLY A 142 -5.10 -12.53 5.84
N PHE A 143 -5.59 -13.10 4.75
CA PHE A 143 -6.98 -12.89 4.31
C PHE A 143 -7.98 -13.63 5.18
N ASP A 144 -7.67 -14.83 5.68
CA ASP A 144 -8.50 -15.54 6.65
C ASP A 144 -8.73 -14.67 7.90
N ALA A 145 -7.65 -14.05 8.41
CA ALA A 145 -7.75 -13.14 9.54
C ALA A 145 -8.54 -11.85 9.20
N LEU A 146 -8.32 -11.26 8.04
CA LEU A 146 -9.06 -10.06 7.60
C LEU A 146 -10.55 -10.36 7.40
N GLU A 147 -10.90 -11.51 6.84
CA GLU A 147 -12.28 -11.94 6.65
C GLU A 147 -13.01 -12.04 8.00
N GLU A 148 -12.36 -12.63 9.00
CA GLU A 148 -12.93 -12.70 10.35
C GLU A 148 -13.04 -11.33 11.01
N MET A 149 -12.00 -10.47 10.90
CA MET A 149 -12.00 -9.10 11.45
C MET A 149 -13.09 -8.22 10.83
N LEU A 150 -13.40 -8.40 9.56
CA LEU A 150 -14.42 -7.64 8.84
C LEU A 150 -15.82 -8.27 9.05
N GLY A 151 -15.96 -9.58 8.84
CA GLY A 151 -17.25 -10.25 8.84
C GLY A 151 -17.92 -10.32 10.21
N SER A 152 -17.15 -10.36 11.29
CA SER A 152 -17.67 -10.44 12.67
C SER A 152 -17.95 -9.07 13.31
N ASN A 153 -17.57 -7.97 12.68
CA ASN A 153 -17.62 -6.64 13.31
C ASN A 153 -18.79 -5.81 12.78
N PRO A 154 -19.70 -5.33 13.66
CA PRO A 154 -20.86 -4.54 13.25
C PRO A 154 -20.50 -3.14 12.69
N SER A 155 -19.26 -2.67 12.88
CA SER A 155 -18.78 -1.42 12.26
C SER A 155 -18.40 -1.58 10.80
N THR A 156 -18.33 -2.80 10.26
CA THR A 156 -18.14 -3.04 8.83
C THR A 156 -19.47 -2.75 8.12
N GLY A 157 -19.45 -1.83 7.17
CA GLY A 157 -20.58 -1.46 6.34
C GLY A 157 -20.33 -1.78 4.87
N GLU A 158 -20.60 -0.83 3.98
CA GLU A 158 -20.22 -0.94 2.57
C GLU A 158 -18.69 -0.95 2.38
N PHE A 159 -17.96 -0.38 3.36
CA PHE A 159 -16.51 -0.35 3.40
C PHE A 159 -15.98 -1.00 4.69
N CYS A 160 -14.68 -1.04 4.84
CA CYS A 160 -14.02 -1.65 6.00
C CYS A 160 -14.48 -1.05 7.35
N GLU A 161 -14.84 0.24 7.36
CA GLU A 161 -15.40 0.96 8.51
C GLU A 161 -16.54 1.85 8.04
N GLY A 162 -17.77 1.46 8.29
CA GLY A 162 -18.98 2.20 7.91
C GLY A 162 -19.22 2.22 6.40
N ASP A 163 -19.83 3.32 5.92
CA ASP A 163 -20.34 3.45 4.57
C ASP A 163 -19.54 4.44 3.70
N GLU A 164 -18.37 4.83 4.16
CA GLU A 164 -17.42 5.69 3.43
C GLU A 164 -16.05 5.01 3.34
N PRO A 165 -15.34 5.11 2.19
CA PRO A 165 -14.02 4.51 2.05
C PRO A 165 -12.98 5.18 2.96
N THR A 166 -12.16 4.37 3.60
CA THR A 166 -11.12 4.80 4.53
C THR A 166 -9.73 4.37 4.06
N MET A 167 -8.71 4.68 4.85
CA MET A 167 -7.35 4.18 4.66
C MET A 167 -7.30 2.65 4.63
N ALA A 168 -8.19 1.94 5.35
CA ALA A 168 -8.27 0.48 5.32
C ALA A 168 -8.60 -0.02 3.91
N ASP A 169 -9.57 0.60 3.25
CA ASP A 169 -9.98 0.25 1.88
C ASP A 169 -8.89 0.59 0.87
N CYS A 170 -8.19 1.70 1.06
CA CYS A 170 -7.01 2.04 0.27
C CYS A 170 -5.93 0.94 0.33
N CYS A 171 -5.82 0.23 1.45
CA CYS A 171 -4.87 -0.87 1.63
C CYS A 171 -5.41 -2.21 1.14
N LEU A 172 -6.66 -2.52 1.44
CA LEU A 172 -7.28 -3.81 1.13
C LEU A 172 -7.45 -4.01 -0.38
N VAL A 173 -7.99 -3.03 -1.10
CA VAL A 173 -8.27 -3.14 -2.54
C VAL A 173 -7.02 -3.52 -3.36
N PRO A 174 -5.85 -2.86 -3.21
CA PRO A 174 -4.64 -3.28 -3.90
C PRO A 174 -4.15 -4.67 -3.51
N GLN A 175 -4.37 -5.10 -2.27
CA GLN A 175 -3.97 -6.41 -1.82
C GLN A 175 -4.85 -7.51 -2.41
N VAL A 176 -6.17 -7.30 -2.51
CA VAL A 176 -7.09 -8.19 -3.22
C VAL A 176 -6.72 -8.28 -4.70
N TYR A 177 -6.42 -7.15 -5.33
CA TYR A 177 -5.95 -7.13 -6.72
C TYR A 177 -4.64 -7.93 -6.90
N ASN A 178 -3.72 -7.79 -5.94
CA ASN A 178 -2.48 -8.57 -5.94
C ASN A 178 -2.75 -10.07 -5.76
N ALA A 179 -3.61 -10.45 -4.82
CA ALA A 179 -3.96 -11.84 -4.53
C ALA A 179 -4.51 -12.57 -5.76
N ARG A 180 -5.42 -11.94 -6.51
CA ARG A 180 -6.01 -12.50 -7.74
C ARG A 180 -5.00 -12.88 -8.83
N ARG A 181 -3.76 -12.44 -8.74
CA ARG A 181 -2.68 -12.81 -9.66
C ARG A 181 -2.01 -14.12 -9.31
N PHE A 182 -2.23 -14.61 -8.12
CA PHE A 182 -1.62 -15.84 -7.60
C PHE A 182 -2.64 -16.98 -7.40
N GLY A 183 -3.91 -16.75 -7.70
CA GLY A 183 -5.02 -17.72 -7.65
C GLY A 183 -5.83 -17.59 -6.40
#